data_c9ca00e205cb2c8c5137a089ef4add24
#
_entry.id   c9ca00e205cb2c8c5137a089ef4add24
#
_cell.length_a   1.000
_cell.length_b   1.000
_cell.length_c   1.000
_cell.angle_alpha   90.00
_cell.angle_beta   90.00
_cell.angle_gamma   90.00
#
_symmetry.space_group_name_H-M   'P 1'
#
loop_
_entity.id
_entity.type
_entity.pdbx_description
1 polymer ?
#
loop_
_entity_poly.entity_id
_entity_poly.type
_entity_poly.pdbx_seq_one_letter_code
_entity_poly.pdbx_strand_id
1 'polypeptide(L)'
;MEELVRQACEEKQARIQDLALSLALPDAVFTILFYNVHNRQMGPFPFCDPIPLTVLEQTFGPFEVEIWRMRASALLGDAFAVGDAWFGDHATYARIRAEYEAKHRGFSADTYKDAVHYGIWQAR
;
A
#
# COMPACT_ATOMS: atom_id res chain seq x y z
N MET A 1 22.73 -3.85 19.77
CA MET A 1 21.60 -3.00 19.34
C MET A 1 21.44 -2.96 17.83
N GLU A 2 22.48 -2.59 17.10
CA GLU A 2 22.38 -2.53 15.62
C GLU A 2 22.04 -3.86 15.01
N GLU A 3 22.62 -4.95 15.52
CA GLU A 3 22.34 -6.30 15.02
C GLU A 3 20.89 -6.71 15.23
N LEU A 4 20.33 -6.40 16.41
CA LEU A 4 18.93 -6.71 16.71
C LEU A 4 17.97 -5.89 15.83
N VAL A 5 18.31 -4.62 15.58
CA VAL A 5 17.52 -3.75 14.71
C VAL A 5 17.55 -4.27 13.28
N ARG A 6 18.74 -4.61 12.78
CA ARG A 6 18.91 -5.16 11.43
C ARG A 6 18.11 -6.46 11.26
N GLN A 7 18.19 -7.34 12.24
CA GLN A 7 17.47 -8.61 12.21
C GLN A 7 15.95 -8.39 12.21
N ALA A 8 15.46 -7.45 13.04
CA ALA A 8 14.04 -7.13 13.09
C ALA A 8 13.54 -6.55 11.76
N CYS A 9 14.35 -5.70 11.10
CA CYS A 9 14.01 -5.17 9.78
C CYS A 9 13.95 -6.28 8.73
N GLU A 10 14.94 -7.18 8.73
CA GLU A 10 14.99 -8.30 7.78
C GLU A 10 13.78 -9.22 7.95
N GLU A 11 13.40 -9.51 9.18
CA GLU A 11 12.23 -10.35 9.48
C GLU A 11 10.94 -9.69 9.00
N LYS A 12 10.79 -8.39 9.26
CA LYS A 12 9.63 -7.62 8.83
C LYS A 12 9.52 -7.61 7.30
N GLN A 13 10.63 -7.35 6.61
CA GLN A 13 10.67 -7.34 5.16
C GLN A 13 10.33 -8.72 4.57
N ALA A 14 10.86 -9.78 5.16
CA ALA A 14 10.58 -11.14 4.70
C ALA A 14 9.09 -11.46 4.81
N ARG A 15 8.44 -11.05 5.91
CA ARG A 15 7.00 -11.26 6.08
C ARG A 15 6.19 -10.50 5.03
N ILE A 16 6.57 -9.24 4.74
CA ILE A 16 5.89 -8.44 3.73
C ILE A 16 6.07 -9.04 2.34
N GLN A 17 7.29 -9.49 2.00
CA GLN A 17 7.55 -10.13 0.71
C GLN A 17 6.75 -11.43 0.55
N ASP A 18 6.71 -12.26 1.59
CA ASP A 18 5.95 -13.50 1.56
C ASP A 18 4.46 -13.24 1.39
N LEU A 19 3.93 -12.24 2.10
CA LEU A 19 2.54 -11.83 1.94
C LEU A 19 2.27 -11.37 0.51
N ALA A 20 3.10 -10.47 -0.02
CA ALA A 20 2.94 -9.94 -1.37
C ALA A 20 2.93 -11.05 -2.41
N LEU A 21 3.87 -12.00 -2.30
CA LEU A 21 3.97 -13.12 -3.26
C LEU A 21 2.79 -14.09 -3.18
N SER A 22 2.00 -14.03 -2.12
CA SER A 22 0.79 -14.85 -1.97
C SER A 22 -0.45 -14.21 -2.59
N LEU A 23 -0.35 -12.96 -3.04
CA LEU A 23 -1.47 -12.17 -3.54
C LEU A 23 -1.45 -12.09 -5.07
N ALA A 24 -2.57 -11.66 -5.66
CA ALA A 24 -2.61 -11.31 -7.07
C ALA A 24 -1.74 -10.06 -7.30
N LEU A 25 -1.28 -9.89 -8.54
CA LEU A 25 -0.32 -8.83 -8.88
C LEU A 25 -0.72 -7.43 -8.41
N PRO A 26 -1.95 -6.94 -8.62
CA PRO A 26 -2.31 -5.60 -8.15
C PRO A 26 -2.10 -5.42 -6.66
N ASP A 27 -2.56 -6.36 -5.87
CA ASP A 27 -2.46 -6.31 -4.41
C ASP A 27 -1.04 -6.57 -3.92
N ALA A 28 -0.28 -7.40 -4.63
CA ALA A 28 1.13 -7.65 -4.33
C ALA A 28 1.94 -6.35 -4.46
N VAL A 29 1.75 -5.62 -5.55
CA VAL A 29 2.42 -4.33 -5.78
C VAL A 29 1.99 -3.31 -4.74
N PHE A 30 0.69 -3.21 -4.47
CA PHE A 30 0.19 -2.30 -3.44
C PHE A 30 0.81 -2.61 -2.07
N THR A 31 0.87 -3.88 -1.69
CA THR A 31 1.41 -4.29 -0.39
C THR A 31 2.84 -3.79 -0.19
N ILE A 32 3.70 -3.92 -1.21
CA ILE A 32 5.08 -3.45 -1.12
C ILE A 32 5.14 -1.93 -1.11
N LEU A 33 4.40 -1.26 -1.99
CA LEU A 33 4.39 0.21 -2.01
C LEU A 33 3.86 0.78 -0.70
N PHE A 34 2.80 0.21 -0.16
CA PHE A 34 2.22 0.66 1.11
C PHE A 34 3.19 0.48 2.27
N TYR A 35 3.91 -0.64 2.30
CA TYR A 35 4.99 -0.84 3.26
C TYR A 35 6.03 0.28 3.12
N ASN A 36 6.45 0.57 1.89
CA ASN A 36 7.52 1.54 1.64
C ASN A 36 7.12 2.97 2.03
N VAL A 37 5.88 3.39 1.76
CA VAL A 37 5.46 4.77 2.01
C VAL A 37 4.92 5.00 3.42
N HIS A 38 4.46 3.95 4.09
CA HIS A 38 3.77 4.09 5.37
C HIS A 38 4.29 3.12 6.42
N ASN A 39 4.10 1.81 6.21
CA ASN A 39 4.30 0.82 7.27
C ASN A 39 5.74 0.73 7.77
N ARG A 40 6.75 0.91 6.92
CA ARG A 40 8.14 0.85 7.35
C ARG A 40 8.50 1.97 8.32
N GLN A 41 7.74 3.07 8.27
CA GLN A 41 7.94 4.22 9.15
C GLN A 41 7.18 4.09 10.46
N MET A 42 6.32 3.08 10.57
CA MET A 42 5.53 2.81 11.76
C MET A 42 6.22 1.75 12.62
N GLY A 43 5.96 1.80 13.91
CA GLY A 43 6.53 0.83 14.83
C GLY A 43 7.90 1.25 15.35
N PRO A 44 8.59 0.34 16.07
CA PRO A 44 9.83 0.69 16.78
C PRO A 44 11.05 0.86 15.88
N PHE A 45 10.98 0.47 14.60
CA PHE A 45 12.12 0.55 13.69
C PHE A 45 11.76 1.29 12.41
N PRO A 46 11.53 2.64 12.49
CA PRO A 46 11.04 3.42 11.35
C PRO A 46 12.07 3.63 10.23
N PHE A 47 13.32 3.21 10.45
CA PHE A 47 14.41 3.39 9.50
C PHE A 47 14.78 2.12 8.75
N CYS A 48 13.91 1.11 8.74
CA CYS A 48 14.11 -0.06 7.89
C CYS A 48 14.09 0.35 6.41
N ASP A 49 14.93 -0.30 5.60
CA ASP A 49 15.02 0.00 4.18
C ASP A 49 13.71 -0.34 3.44
N PRO A 50 13.39 0.37 2.35
CA PRO A 50 12.27 -0.01 1.51
C PRO A 50 12.55 -1.34 0.80
N ILE A 51 11.47 -2.03 0.41
CA ILE A 51 11.56 -3.27 -0.36
C ILE A 51 11.47 -2.90 -1.84
N PRO A 52 12.45 -3.31 -2.68
CA PRO A 52 12.36 -3.03 -4.11
C PRO A 52 11.27 -3.89 -4.78
N LEU A 53 10.56 -3.31 -5.73
CA LEU A 53 9.54 -4.05 -6.48
C LEU A 53 10.11 -5.15 -7.36
N THR A 54 11.43 -5.15 -7.60
CA THR A 54 12.11 -6.21 -8.34
C THR A 54 11.89 -7.59 -7.74
N VAL A 55 11.57 -7.67 -6.44
CA VAL A 55 11.26 -8.95 -5.79
C VAL A 55 10.03 -9.64 -6.40
N LEU A 56 9.17 -8.90 -7.09
CA LEU A 56 7.97 -9.43 -7.75
C LEU A 56 8.21 -9.80 -9.22
N GLU A 57 9.31 -9.36 -9.81
CA GLU A 57 9.51 -9.46 -11.27
C GLU A 57 9.65 -10.91 -11.77
N GLN A 58 10.25 -11.79 -10.96
CA GLN A 58 10.38 -13.19 -11.34
C GLN A 58 9.02 -13.90 -11.45
N THR A 59 8.08 -13.52 -10.58
CA THR A 59 6.76 -14.15 -10.54
C THR A 59 5.81 -13.53 -11.57
N PHE A 60 5.84 -12.20 -11.72
CA PHE A 60 4.81 -11.47 -12.48
C PHE A 60 5.35 -10.79 -13.75
N GLY A 61 6.68 -10.71 -13.93
CA GLY A 61 7.31 -10.02 -15.04
C GLY A 61 7.49 -8.53 -14.78
N PRO A 62 8.62 -7.95 -15.27
CA PRO A 62 8.95 -6.54 -14.99
C PRO A 62 7.97 -5.54 -15.61
N PHE A 63 7.46 -5.83 -16.79
CA PHE A 63 6.53 -4.94 -17.49
C PHE A 63 5.20 -4.83 -16.72
N GLU A 64 4.65 -5.97 -16.30
CA GLU A 64 3.38 -5.99 -15.55
C GLU A 64 3.54 -5.34 -14.17
N VAL A 65 4.66 -5.57 -13.50
CA VAL A 65 4.96 -4.93 -12.21
C VAL A 65 4.97 -3.41 -12.36
N GLU A 66 5.60 -2.89 -13.42
CA GLU A 66 5.67 -1.44 -13.65
C GLU A 66 4.30 -0.83 -13.92
N ILE A 67 3.44 -1.50 -14.69
CA ILE A 67 2.07 -1.02 -14.92
C ILE A 67 1.32 -0.87 -13.60
N TRP A 68 1.40 -1.89 -12.75
CA TRP A 68 0.69 -1.87 -11.47
C TRP A 68 1.35 -0.95 -10.45
N ARG A 69 2.67 -0.73 -10.56
CA ARG A 69 3.33 0.31 -9.75
C ARG A 69 2.69 1.67 -10.00
N MET A 70 2.50 2.01 -11.27
CA MET A 70 1.87 3.29 -11.63
C MET A 70 0.45 3.39 -11.08
N ARG A 71 -0.33 2.31 -11.22
CA ARG A 71 -1.73 2.28 -10.76
C ARG A 71 -1.84 2.32 -9.24
N ALA A 72 -1.00 1.58 -8.54
CA ALA A 72 -0.99 1.57 -7.07
C ALA A 72 -0.52 2.92 -6.52
N SER A 73 0.45 3.56 -7.17
CA SER A 73 0.90 4.90 -6.78
C SER A 73 -0.22 5.91 -6.94
N ALA A 74 -1.00 5.82 -8.02
CA ALA A 74 -2.16 6.69 -8.23
C ALA A 74 -3.25 6.44 -7.18
N LEU A 75 -3.49 5.18 -6.82
CA LEU A 75 -4.44 4.81 -5.76
C LEU A 75 -4.06 5.49 -4.44
N LEU A 76 -2.79 5.40 -4.05
CA LEU A 76 -2.31 6.04 -2.82
C LEU A 76 -2.32 7.56 -2.92
N GLY A 77 -2.00 8.11 -4.09
CA GLY A 77 -1.99 9.56 -4.30
C GLY A 77 -3.37 10.19 -4.16
N ASP A 78 -4.42 9.47 -4.56
CA ASP A 78 -5.80 9.97 -4.49
C ASP A 78 -6.49 9.65 -3.15
N ALA A 79 -5.83 8.90 -2.27
CA ALA A 79 -6.44 8.43 -1.02
C ALA A 79 -6.77 9.57 -0.05
N PHE A 80 -6.01 10.66 -0.06
CA PHE A 80 -6.24 11.80 0.85
C PHE A 80 -7.65 12.37 0.69
N ALA A 81 -8.11 12.57 -0.55
CA ALA A 81 -9.43 13.15 -0.79
C ALA A 81 -10.55 12.29 -0.21
N VAL A 82 -10.43 10.97 -0.31
CA VAL A 82 -11.40 10.04 0.28
C VAL A 82 -11.34 10.10 1.79
N GLY A 83 -10.12 10.11 2.34
CA GLY A 83 -9.92 10.20 3.80
C GLY A 83 -10.46 11.50 4.38
N ASP A 84 -10.26 12.61 3.68
CA ASP A 84 -10.79 13.92 4.07
C ASP A 84 -12.33 13.90 4.11
N ALA A 85 -12.96 13.26 3.12
CA ALA A 85 -14.41 13.14 3.05
C ALA A 85 -15.00 12.33 4.22
N TRP A 86 -14.21 11.44 4.84
CA TRP A 86 -14.66 10.67 6.00
C TRP A 86 -15.10 11.58 7.17
N PHE A 87 -14.47 12.73 7.32
CA PHE A 87 -14.75 13.67 8.41
C PHE A 87 -15.95 14.56 8.12
N GLY A 88 -16.54 14.46 6.94
CA GLY A 88 -17.70 15.24 6.55
C GLY A 88 -18.97 14.42 6.55
N ASP A 89 -19.86 14.74 5.60
CA ASP A 89 -21.15 14.10 5.45
C ASP A 89 -21.00 12.64 4.99
N HIS A 90 -21.74 11.73 5.63
CA HIS A 90 -21.67 10.32 5.35
C HIS A 90 -22.05 9.95 3.91
N ALA A 91 -23.09 10.58 3.37
CA ALA A 91 -23.54 10.30 1.99
C ALA A 91 -22.48 10.77 0.98
N THR A 92 -21.86 11.92 1.24
CA THR A 92 -20.78 12.43 0.40
C THR A 92 -19.57 11.50 0.43
N TYR A 93 -19.20 11.02 1.62
CA TYR A 93 -18.09 10.06 1.76
C TYR A 93 -18.37 8.79 0.95
N ALA A 94 -19.58 8.23 1.07
CA ALA A 94 -19.93 7.00 0.36
C ALA A 94 -19.83 7.18 -1.16
N ARG A 95 -20.26 8.32 -1.67
CA ARG A 95 -20.19 8.65 -3.10
C ARG A 95 -18.74 8.80 -3.56
N ILE A 96 -17.94 9.56 -2.81
CA ILE A 96 -16.53 9.81 -3.15
C ILE A 96 -15.75 8.50 -3.11
N ARG A 97 -16.01 7.64 -2.12
CA ARG A 97 -15.36 6.33 -2.03
C ARG A 97 -15.73 5.44 -3.22
N ALA A 98 -17.00 5.42 -3.61
CA ALA A 98 -17.45 4.63 -4.75
C ALA A 98 -16.79 5.11 -6.05
N GLU A 99 -16.69 6.42 -6.25
CA GLU A 99 -16.00 7.01 -7.40
C GLU A 99 -14.52 6.66 -7.41
N TYR A 100 -13.88 6.67 -6.24
CA TYR A 100 -12.49 6.32 -6.06
C TYR A 100 -12.22 4.87 -6.48
N GLU A 101 -13.04 3.92 -6.01
CA GLU A 101 -12.89 2.52 -6.38
C GLU A 101 -13.17 2.29 -7.86
N ALA A 102 -14.13 3.02 -8.44
CA ALA A 102 -14.42 2.93 -9.87
C ALA A 102 -13.28 3.50 -10.74
N LYS A 103 -12.60 4.53 -10.27
CA LYS A 103 -11.44 5.13 -10.97
C LYS A 103 -10.21 4.23 -10.88
N HIS A 104 -10.03 3.54 -9.77
CA HIS A 104 -8.84 2.72 -9.49
C HIS A 104 -9.21 1.24 -9.45
N ARG A 105 -9.69 0.70 -10.56
CA ARG A 105 -10.14 -0.70 -10.64
C ARG A 105 -9.00 -1.70 -10.57
N GLY A 106 -9.33 -2.91 -10.15
CA GLY A 106 -8.43 -4.05 -10.21
C GLY A 106 -7.82 -4.48 -8.89
N PHE A 107 -8.10 -3.76 -7.80
CA PHE A 107 -7.60 -4.12 -6.48
C PHE A 107 -8.65 -4.89 -5.68
N SER A 108 -8.22 -5.59 -4.62
CA SER A 108 -9.13 -6.27 -3.71
C SER A 108 -9.81 -5.29 -2.76
N ALA A 109 -10.87 -5.75 -2.11
CA ALA A 109 -11.56 -4.98 -1.07
C ALA A 109 -10.61 -4.60 0.07
N ASP A 110 -9.72 -5.50 0.46
CA ASP A 110 -8.73 -5.24 1.52
C ASP A 110 -7.76 -4.12 1.12
N THR A 111 -7.33 -4.09 -0.13
CA THR A 111 -6.44 -3.04 -0.62
C THR A 111 -7.13 -1.68 -0.60
N TYR A 112 -8.39 -1.58 -1.05
CA TYR A 112 -9.14 -0.33 -0.97
C TYR A 112 -9.31 0.13 0.47
N LYS A 113 -9.61 -0.79 1.38
CA LYS A 113 -9.75 -0.49 2.81
C LYS A 113 -8.46 0.10 3.36
N ASP A 114 -7.32 -0.50 3.09
CA ASP A 114 -6.03 -0.03 3.56
C ASP A 114 -5.68 1.34 2.98
N ALA A 115 -5.94 1.55 1.69
CA ALA A 115 -5.68 2.82 1.04
C ALA A 115 -6.55 3.95 1.63
N VAL A 116 -7.84 3.67 1.86
CA VAL A 116 -8.76 4.64 2.46
C VAL A 116 -8.36 4.96 3.90
N HIS A 117 -7.97 3.96 4.68
CA HIS A 117 -7.50 4.19 6.05
C HIS A 117 -6.23 5.06 6.07
N TYR A 118 -5.34 4.86 5.12
CA TYR A 118 -4.17 5.72 4.96
C TYR A 118 -4.59 7.16 4.67
N GLY A 119 -5.56 7.35 3.77
CA GLY A 119 -6.11 8.68 3.47
C GLY A 119 -6.74 9.34 4.69
N ILE A 120 -7.49 8.60 5.49
CA ILE A 120 -8.07 9.10 6.75
C ILE A 120 -6.95 9.53 7.71
N TRP A 121 -5.92 8.71 7.84
CA TRP A 121 -4.76 9.02 8.69
C TRP A 121 -4.07 10.32 8.25
N GLN A 122 -3.90 10.53 6.94
CA GLN A 122 -3.31 11.75 6.42
C GLN A 122 -4.18 12.99 6.68
N ALA A 123 -5.50 12.84 6.64
CA ALA A 123 -6.45 13.96 6.69
C ALA A 123 -6.81 14.40 8.12
N ARG A 124 -6.51 13.60 9.14
CA ARG A 124 -6.87 13.89 10.53
C ARG A 124 -6.11 15.05 11.17
#